data_db98340ad9bbeca5c8499dcbfe1bf190
#
_entry.id   db98340ad9bbeca5c8499dcbfe1bf190
#
_cell.length_a   1.000
_cell.length_b   1.000
_cell.length_c   1.000
_cell.angle_alpha   90.00
_cell.angle_beta   90.00
_cell.angle_gamma   90.00
#
_symmetry.space_group_name_H-M   'P 1'
#
loop_
_entity.id
_entity.type
_entity.pdbx_description
1 polymer ?
#
loop_
_entity_poly.entity_id
_entity_poly.type
_entity_poly.pdbx_seq_one_letter_code
_entity_poly.pdbx_strand_id
1 'polypeptide(L)'
;VDTQKLPHGIKGLTDTAKKYGIKFGIWIEPEFTNTKSELIEKHPDWVLRPTNRELMCGRGGTQVVLDLCNPKVQDFVFNVVDELLSKNPEIAYIKWDANGEVMNYGSSYLPKDKQSHIYIDYHRGLINVLERIRAKYPDVVMQACGSGGGRASYGVMPYFNEFWVSDNTDALQRLFIQWGTSYFYPSIAMAQHVSASPNHQTGRIVPLKFRFDIAMTGRLGMEIQPKNMNADEKEFSKKAIDTYKGIRPVIQNGDQYRLISPYEKRGVASMMYVTENKERAVFFAFKMEHYVNQQLPHVRLVGLDKNKKYKIRELNLAADDKPCYLNNRVFSGDLLMNAGFALDLNKEYDSWVLELIEVK
;
A
#
# COMPACT_ATOMS: atom_id res chain seq x y z
N VAL A 1 23.61 9.52 11.13
CA VAL A 1 23.84 8.34 10.26
C VAL A 1 24.89 7.46 10.90
N ASP A 2 24.60 6.17 11.03
CA ASP A 2 25.57 5.17 11.49
C ASP A 2 26.64 4.96 10.40
N THR A 3 27.83 5.49 10.63
CA THR A 3 28.93 5.47 9.66
C THR A 3 29.57 4.10 9.49
N GLN A 4 29.36 3.15 10.42
CA GLN A 4 29.80 1.77 10.27
C GLN A 4 28.92 0.99 9.29
N LYS A 5 27.58 1.20 9.38
CA LYS A 5 26.60 0.59 8.48
C LYS A 5 26.50 1.29 7.13
N LEU A 6 26.66 2.59 7.11
CA LEU A 6 26.56 3.46 5.93
C LEU A 6 27.80 4.35 5.81
N PRO A 7 28.96 3.80 5.42
CA PRO A 7 30.23 4.53 5.35
C PRO A 7 30.19 5.73 4.38
N HIS A 8 29.33 5.67 3.38
CA HIS A 8 29.12 6.78 2.41
C HIS A 8 27.82 7.56 2.68
N GLY A 9 27.21 7.38 3.86
CA GLY A 9 25.97 8.04 4.24
C GLY A 9 24.79 7.70 3.31
N ILE A 10 23.73 8.49 3.39
CA ILE A 10 22.55 8.37 2.51
C ILE A 10 22.94 8.64 1.05
N LYS A 11 23.90 9.55 0.80
CA LYS A 11 24.37 9.86 -0.54
C LYS A 11 24.87 8.64 -1.30
N GLY A 12 25.57 7.71 -0.65
CA GLY A 12 26.01 6.45 -1.30
C GLY A 12 24.85 5.59 -1.80
N LEU A 13 23.70 5.62 -1.07
CA LEU A 13 22.49 4.90 -1.47
C LEU A 13 21.78 5.60 -2.65
N THR A 14 21.63 6.93 -2.60
CA THR A 14 21.00 7.70 -3.67
C THR A 14 21.82 7.65 -4.97
N ASP A 15 23.14 7.74 -4.89
CA ASP A 15 24.03 7.62 -6.04
C ASP A 15 23.93 6.21 -6.68
N THR A 16 23.83 5.18 -5.84
CA THR A 16 23.63 3.80 -6.32
C THR A 16 22.28 3.64 -7.01
N ALA A 17 21.19 4.14 -6.41
CA ALA A 17 19.87 4.11 -7.02
C ALA A 17 19.87 4.82 -8.39
N LYS A 18 20.46 6.00 -8.47
CA LYS A 18 20.60 6.77 -9.71
C LYS A 18 21.37 6.01 -10.80
N LYS A 19 22.45 5.30 -10.43
CA LYS A 19 23.23 4.47 -11.35
C LYS A 19 22.37 3.39 -12.03
N TYR A 20 21.38 2.87 -11.32
CA TYR A 20 20.43 1.86 -11.85
C TYR A 20 19.13 2.46 -12.40
N GLY A 21 19.03 3.79 -12.53
CA GLY A 21 17.86 4.45 -13.08
C GLY A 21 16.61 4.38 -12.21
N ILE A 22 16.78 4.15 -10.91
CA ILE A 22 15.68 4.10 -9.92
C ILE A 22 15.80 5.29 -8.95
N LYS A 23 14.65 5.70 -8.40
CA LYS A 23 14.58 6.73 -7.36
C LYS A 23 14.79 6.08 -5.99
N PHE A 24 15.36 6.85 -5.06
CA PHE A 24 15.58 6.39 -3.68
C PHE A 24 14.46 6.88 -2.77
N GLY A 25 14.02 6.02 -1.86
CA GLY A 25 13.09 6.33 -0.79
C GLY A 25 13.61 5.93 0.57
N ILE A 26 13.08 6.56 1.63
CA ILE A 26 13.49 6.30 3.01
C ILE A 26 12.26 6.14 3.91
N TRP A 27 12.37 5.25 4.90
CA TRP A 27 11.42 5.14 6.00
C TRP A 27 11.84 6.05 7.15
N ILE A 28 10.90 6.76 7.74
CA ILE A 28 11.08 7.58 8.94
C ILE A 28 9.89 7.42 9.88
N GLU A 29 10.14 7.61 11.18
CA GLU A 29 9.12 7.61 12.24
C GLU A 29 9.32 8.85 13.14
N PRO A 30 9.07 10.07 12.63
CA PRO A 30 9.53 11.29 13.27
C PRO A 30 8.66 11.77 14.42
N GLU A 31 7.51 11.13 14.68
CA GLU A 31 6.62 11.44 15.81
C GLU A 31 6.97 10.69 17.08
N PHE A 32 8.02 9.87 17.03
CA PHE A 32 8.41 8.98 18.12
C PHE A 32 9.90 9.13 18.46
N THR A 33 10.25 8.77 19.68
CA THR A 33 11.64 8.64 20.09
C THR A 33 11.82 7.47 21.05
N ASN A 34 13.08 7.09 21.27
CA ASN A 34 13.43 6.01 22.19
C ASN A 34 13.59 6.54 23.61
N THR A 35 13.17 5.76 24.62
CA THR A 35 13.29 6.10 26.06
C THR A 35 14.73 6.39 26.52
N LYS A 36 15.73 5.92 25.77
CA LYS A 36 17.16 6.14 26.03
C LYS A 36 17.82 7.11 25.03
N SER A 37 17.03 7.95 24.36
CA SER A 37 17.57 8.91 23.40
C SER A 37 18.04 10.18 24.11
N GLU A 38 19.08 10.83 23.55
CA GLU A 38 19.51 12.16 23.99
C GLU A 38 18.37 13.20 23.93
N LEU A 39 17.38 12.99 23.05
CA LEU A 39 16.24 13.88 22.93
C LEU A 39 15.42 13.93 24.23
N ILE A 40 15.14 12.76 24.83
CA ILE A 40 14.41 12.69 26.10
C ILE A 40 15.23 13.22 27.23
N GLU A 41 16.54 12.97 27.25
CA GLU A 41 17.44 13.51 28.28
C GLU A 41 17.45 15.04 28.28
N LYS A 42 17.50 15.65 27.10
CA LYS A 42 17.53 17.12 26.92
C LYS A 42 16.15 17.77 27.06
N HIS A 43 15.10 17.07 26.66
CA HIS A 43 13.73 17.58 26.58
C HIS A 43 12.72 16.58 27.12
N PRO A 44 12.72 16.25 28.42
CA PRO A 44 11.79 15.30 29.03
C PRO A 44 10.31 15.75 28.98
N ASP A 45 10.10 17.05 28.74
CA ASP A 45 8.80 17.71 28.58
C ASP A 45 8.23 17.63 27.15
N TRP A 46 9.00 17.08 26.20
CA TRP A 46 8.57 16.97 24.79
C TRP A 46 7.83 15.67 24.47
N VAL A 47 7.66 14.79 25.42
CA VAL A 47 6.91 13.55 25.23
C VAL A 47 5.52 13.64 25.85
N LEU A 48 4.56 12.98 25.23
CA LEU A 48 3.23 12.82 25.81
C LEU A 48 3.35 12.00 27.09
N ARG A 49 2.98 12.60 28.21
CA ARG A 49 3.10 12.02 29.54
C ARG A 49 1.88 12.35 30.39
N PRO A 50 1.21 11.33 30.95
CA PRO A 50 0.17 11.58 31.93
C PRO A 50 0.75 12.29 33.17
N THR A 51 0.05 13.29 33.71
CA THR A 51 0.54 14.11 34.80
C THR A 51 0.69 13.36 36.13
N ASN A 52 -0.04 12.25 36.30
CA ASN A 52 -0.13 11.48 37.56
C ASN A 52 -0.03 9.97 37.33
N ARG A 53 0.57 9.53 36.25
CA ARG A 53 0.78 8.12 35.88
C ARG A 53 2.20 7.93 35.35
N GLU A 54 2.62 6.67 35.29
CA GLU A 54 3.88 6.32 34.65
C GLU A 54 3.84 6.62 33.16
N LEU A 55 5.02 6.85 32.59
CA LEU A 55 5.18 7.05 31.16
C LEU A 55 4.76 5.79 30.40
N MET A 56 3.79 5.93 29.50
CA MET A 56 3.38 4.82 28.63
C MET A 56 4.38 4.68 27.49
N CYS A 57 4.96 3.50 27.38
CA CYS A 57 5.95 3.17 26.35
C CYS A 57 5.44 2.06 25.46
N GLY A 58 5.50 2.27 24.15
CA GLY A 58 5.25 1.25 23.13
C GLY A 58 6.47 0.35 22.90
N ARG A 59 6.33 -0.62 22.00
CA ARG A 59 7.41 -1.52 21.55
C ARG A 59 8.26 -2.11 22.68
N GLY A 60 7.58 -2.77 23.63
CA GLY A 60 8.28 -3.41 24.74
C GLY A 60 8.97 -2.44 25.71
N GLY A 61 8.43 -1.24 25.87
CA GLY A 61 8.93 -0.25 26.82
C GLY A 61 10.05 0.67 26.30
N THR A 62 10.27 0.69 24.98
CA THR A 62 11.40 1.46 24.41
C THR A 62 10.98 2.68 23.60
N GLN A 63 9.72 2.83 23.23
CA GLN A 63 9.24 3.90 22.35
C GLN A 63 8.24 4.81 23.05
N VAL A 64 8.37 6.12 22.85
CA VAL A 64 7.47 7.14 23.37
C VAL A 64 7.07 8.12 22.28
N VAL A 65 5.89 8.72 22.45
CA VAL A 65 5.27 9.65 21.50
C VAL A 65 5.70 11.07 21.82
N LEU A 66 6.14 11.82 20.82
CA LEU A 66 6.45 13.24 20.94
C LEU A 66 5.16 14.07 21.04
N ASP A 67 5.16 15.11 21.84
CA ASP A 67 3.99 15.98 22.07
C ASP A 67 3.82 17.03 20.97
N LEU A 68 3.14 16.68 19.88
CA LEU A 68 2.84 17.62 18.80
C LEU A 68 1.83 18.72 19.17
N CYS A 69 1.25 18.73 20.39
CA CYS A 69 0.54 19.91 20.88
C CYS A 69 1.50 21.07 21.09
N ASN A 70 2.80 20.81 21.32
CA ASN A 70 3.83 21.80 21.58
C ASN A 70 4.45 22.31 20.25
N PRO A 71 4.36 23.62 19.93
CA PRO A 71 4.95 24.17 18.70
C PRO A 71 6.47 23.93 18.59
N LYS A 72 7.22 23.86 19.70
CA LYS A 72 8.66 23.54 19.65
C LYS A 72 8.92 22.12 19.18
N VAL A 73 8.05 21.19 19.54
CA VAL A 73 8.11 19.80 19.05
C VAL A 73 7.72 19.71 17.57
N GLN A 74 6.71 20.49 17.15
CA GLN A 74 6.38 20.61 15.72
C GLN A 74 7.57 21.14 14.92
N ASP A 75 8.26 22.16 15.41
CA ASP A 75 9.48 22.69 14.78
C ASP A 75 10.60 21.64 14.73
N PHE A 76 10.79 20.89 15.80
CA PHE A 76 11.78 19.81 15.82
C PHE A 76 11.45 18.73 14.76
N VAL A 77 10.22 18.25 14.71
CA VAL A 77 9.82 17.22 13.74
C VAL A 77 9.94 17.73 12.30
N PHE A 78 9.52 18.97 12.04
CA PHE A 78 9.74 19.61 10.74
C PHE A 78 11.22 19.66 10.39
N ASN A 79 12.07 20.12 11.31
CA ASN A 79 13.50 20.28 11.08
C ASN A 79 14.21 18.94 10.83
N VAL A 80 13.79 17.86 11.47
CA VAL A 80 14.32 16.49 11.18
C VAL A 80 14.08 16.11 9.72
N VAL A 81 12.89 16.35 9.19
CA VAL A 81 12.56 16.06 7.80
C VAL A 81 13.22 17.04 6.85
N ASP A 82 13.22 18.32 7.21
CA ASP A 82 13.85 19.38 6.41
C ASP A 82 15.36 19.16 6.25
N GLU A 83 16.05 18.83 7.32
CA GLU A 83 17.48 18.52 7.29
C GLU A 83 17.78 17.27 6.48
N LEU A 84 16.94 16.25 6.59
CA LEU A 84 17.06 15.02 5.81
C LEU A 84 16.96 15.30 4.31
N LEU A 85 15.94 16.03 3.88
CA LEU A 85 15.66 16.30 2.47
C LEU A 85 16.58 17.37 1.89
N SER A 86 16.90 18.43 2.63
CA SER A 86 17.82 19.47 2.15
C SER A 86 19.25 18.98 1.95
N LYS A 87 19.72 18.06 2.81
CA LYS A 87 21.04 17.42 2.68
C LYS A 87 21.07 16.32 1.63
N ASN A 88 19.92 15.75 1.28
CA ASN A 88 19.80 14.64 0.33
C ASN A 88 18.64 14.89 -0.65
N PRO A 89 18.77 15.86 -1.56
CA PRO A 89 17.69 16.27 -2.48
C PRO A 89 17.29 15.19 -3.49
N GLU A 90 18.05 14.11 -3.60
CA GLU A 90 17.72 12.95 -4.42
C GLU A 90 16.72 11.99 -3.78
N ILE A 91 16.34 12.19 -2.52
CA ILE A 91 15.26 11.42 -1.88
C ILE A 91 13.94 11.82 -2.54
N ALA A 92 13.32 10.87 -3.22
CA ALA A 92 12.08 11.08 -3.95
C ALA A 92 10.84 10.51 -3.25
N TYR A 93 11.04 9.75 -2.17
CA TYR A 93 9.97 9.06 -1.47
C TYR A 93 10.25 8.94 0.02
N ILE A 94 9.22 9.18 0.82
CA ILE A 94 9.24 8.97 2.27
C ILE A 94 8.08 8.05 2.66
N LYS A 95 8.37 6.95 3.36
CA LYS A 95 7.39 6.24 4.16
C LYS A 95 7.41 6.84 5.56
N TRP A 96 6.35 7.57 5.88
CA TRP A 96 6.15 8.18 7.20
C TRP A 96 5.35 7.24 8.06
N ASP A 97 5.98 6.70 9.07
CA ASP A 97 5.36 5.74 9.97
C ASP A 97 5.05 6.34 11.36
N ALA A 98 4.08 5.75 12.03
CA ALA A 98 3.67 6.13 13.38
C ALA A 98 3.09 4.92 14.11
N ASN A 99 3.96 4.10 14.68
CA ASN A 99 3.62 2.80 15.25
C ASN A 99 3.33 2.87 16.76
N GLY A 100 2.51 3.79 17.17
CA GLY A 100 2.08 3.92 18.55
C GLY A 100 0.69 4.48 18.66
N GLU A 101 -0.07 3.95 19.59
CA GLU A 101 -1.41 4.45 19.89
C GLU A 101 -1.32 5.56 20.94
N VAL A 102 -2.02 6.67 20.68
CA VAL A 102 -2.16 7.76 21.65
C VAL A 102 -3.32 7.42 22.57
N MET A 103 -3.04 6.62 23.59
CA MET A 103 -4.06 6.24 24.58
C MET A 103 -3.71 6.81 25.96
N ASN A 104 -4.69 7.51 26.55
CA ASN A 104 -4.63 7.98 27.94
C ASN A 104 -3.39 8.84 28.26
N TYR A 105 -2.99 9.71 27.35
CA TYR A 105 -1.84 10.60 27.50
C TYR A 105 -2.21 11.95 28.11
N GLY A 106 -1.20 12.61 28.67
CA GLY A 106 -1.19 14.02 29.04
C GLY A 106 -0.15 14.79 28.25
N SER A 107 -0.30 16.10 28.18
CA SER A 107 0.67 17.03 27.59
C SER A 107 1.25 17.93 28.66
N SER A 108 2.58 18.02 28.72
CA SER A 108 3.25 18.99 29.60
C SER A 108 3.10 20.44 29.09
N TYR A 109 2.74 20.60 27.83
CA TYR A 109 2.53 21.91 27.19
C TYR A 109 1.12 22.46 27.42
N LEU A 110 0.10 21.60 27.32
CA LEU A 110 -1.29 22.04 27.46
C LEU A 110 -1.64 22.38 28.91
N PRO A 111 -2.37 23.46 29.17
CA PRO A 111 -2.86 23.79 30.51
C PRO A 111 -3.86 22.70 30.99
N LYS A 112 -4.09 22.65 32.30
CA LYS A 112 -4.88 21.60 32.95
C LYS A 112 -6.30 21.47 32.39
N ASP A 113 -6.94 22.58 32.09
CA ASP A 113 -8.30 22.65 31.53
C ASP A 113 -8.37 22.26 30.05
N LYS A 114 -7.23 22.11 29.35
CA LYS A 114 -7.11 21.73 27.96
C LYS A 114 -6.60 20.30 27.75
N GLN A 115 -6.34 19.55 28.79
CA GLN A 115 -5.82 18.18 28.64
C GLN A 115 -6.77 17.25 27.84
N SER A 116 -8.08 17.46 27.90
CA SER A 116 -9.05 16.74 27.09
C SER A 116 -8.97 17.03 25.58
N HIS A 117 -8.29 18.12 25.19
CA HIS A 117 -8.09 18.52 23.80
C HIS A 117 -6.90 17.82 23.12
N ILE A 118 -6.12 17.03 23.85
CA ILE A 118 -4.83 16.50 23.40
C ILE A 118 -4.92 15.80 22.03
N TYR A 119 -5.96 15.01 21.80
CA TYR A 119 -6.11 14.28 20.54
C TYR A 119 -6.36 15.20 19.34
N ILE A 120 -7.12 16.26 19.57
CA ILE A 120 -7.42 17.27 18.54
C ILE A 120 -6.18 18.14 18.28
N ASP A 121 -5.55 18.62 19.34
CA ASP A 121 -4.40 19.54 19.25
C ASP A 121 -3.13 18.83 18.76
N TYR A 122 -2.96 17.54 19.11
CA TYR A 122 -1.93 16.68 18.50
C TYR A 122 -2.11 16.59 16.99
N HIS A 123 -3.33 16.28 16.55
CA HIS A 123 -3.63 16.16 15.11
C HIS A 123 -3.43 17.49 14.38
N ARG A 124 -3.84 18.61 14.95
CA ARG A 124 -3.57 19.96 14.41
C ARG A 124 -2.09 20.24 14.29
N GLY A 125 -1.31 19.84 15.29
CA GLY A 125 0.14 19.93 15.27
C GLY A 125 0.77 19.11 14.15
N LEU A 126 0.30 17.88 13.96
CA LEU A 126 0.74 17.03 12.84
C LEU A 126 0.42 17.68 11.49
N ILE A 127 -0.81 18.19 11.30
CA ILE A 127 -1.21 18.87 10.07
C ILE A 127 -0.30 20.08 9.80
N ASN A 128 -0.01 20.90 10.80
CA ASN A 128 0.92 22.03 10.65
C ASN A 128 2.30 21.59 10.14
N VAL A 129 2.85 20.51 10.69
CA VAL A 129 4.13 19.96 10.24
C VAL A 129 4.04 19.49 8.78
N LEU A 130 2.99 18.75 8.44
CA LEU A 130 2.78 18.20 7.09
C LEU A 130 2.58 19.31 6.05
N GLU A 131 1.82 20.35 6.36
CA GLU A 131 1.62 21.53 5.51
C GLU A 131 2.95 22.21 5.18
N ARG A 132 3.79 22.44 6.19
CA ARG A 132 5.12 23.04 6.02
C ARG A 132 6.03 22.18 5.14
N ILE A 133 6.01 20.85 5.35
CA ILE A 133 6.77 19.91 4.53
C ILE A 133 6.29 19.95 3.08
N ARG A 134 4.96 19.89 2.85
CA ARG A 134 4.40 19.94 1.51
C ARG A 134 4.66 21.25 0.78
N ALA A 135 4.62 22.38 1.49
CA ALA A 135 4.95 23.68 0.92
C ALA A 135 6.40 23.74 0.43
N LYS A 136 7.33 23.10 1.15
CA LYS A 136 8.76 23.13 0.81
C LYS A 136 9.19 22.01 -0.14
N TYR A 137 8.56 20.84 -0.05
CA TYR A 137 8.92 19.63 -0.80
C TYR A 137 7.71 19.01 -1.52
N PRO A 138 7.08 19.72 -2.45
CA PRO A 138 5.83 19.28 -3.10
C PRO A 138 6.00 18.00 -3.93
N ASP A 139 7.20 17.76 -4.49
CA ASP A 139 7.48 16.66 -5.42
C ASP A 139 7.87 15.33 -4.72
N VAL A 140 8.14 15.37 -3.42
CA VAL A 140 8.46 14.16 -2.66
C VAL A 140 7.19 13.33 -2.45
N VAL A 141 7.20 12.09 -2.94
CA VAL A 141 6.10 11.17 -2.69
C VAL A 141 6.10 10.76 -1.22
N MET A 142 4.96 10.89 -0.55
CA MET A 142 4.81 10.50 0.84
C MET A 142 3.76 9.40 0.99
N GLN A 143 4.13 8.33 1.70
CA GLN A 143 3.23 7.26 2.11
C GLN A 143 2.94 7.38 3.61
N ALA A 144 1.66 7.41 3.97
CA ALA A 144 1.25 7.32 5.36
C ALA A 144 1.27 5.85 5.83
N CYS A 145 1.86 5.61 6.99
CA CYS A 145 1.79 4.37 7.72
C CYS A 145 1.54 4.66 9.21
N GLY A 146 0.82 3.79 9.87
CA GLY A 146 0.58 3.86 11.31
C GLY A 146 0.13 2.48 11.74
N SER A 147 1.07 1.56 11.95
CA SER A 147 0.79 0.13 12.12
C SER A 147 -0.15 -0.38 11.01
N GLY A 148 0.22 -0.11 9.76
CA GLY A 148 -0.64 -0.31 8.61
C GLY A 148 -1.52 0.91 8.31
N GLY A 149 -2.80 0.69 8.09
CA GLY A 149 -3.79 1.72 7.69
C GLY A 149 -4.33 2.59 8.82
N GLY A 150 -3.79 2.52 10.04
CA GLY A 150 -4.30 3.26 11.21
C GLY A 150 -4.30 4.79 11.06
N ARG A 151 -3.48 5.33 10.15
CA ARG A 151 -3.43 6.76 9.81
C ARG A 151 -4.25 7.14 8.58
N ALA A 152 -4.84 6.18 7.88
CA ALA A 152 -5.64 6.47 6.70
C ALA A 152 -6.93 7.22 7.12
N SER A 153 -7.02 8.48 6.76
CA SER A 153 -8.20 9.31 6.93
C SER A 153 -8.25 10.40 5.85
N TYR A 154 -9.43 10.88 5.53
CA TYR A 154 -9.56 11.99 4.57
C TYR A 154 -8.87 13.27 5.05
N GLY A 155 -8.70 13.47 6.37
CA GLY A 155 -7.99 14.62 6.93
C GLY A 155 -6.50 14.65 6.63
N VAL A 156 -5.84 13.49 6.46
CA VAL A 156 -4.42 13.40 6.14
C VAL A 156 -4.13 13.16 4.66
N MET A 157 -5.12 12.70 3.88
CA MET A 157 -4.96 12.41 2.45
C MET A 157 -4.41 13.59 1.62
N PRO A 158 -4.70 14.87 1.90
CA PRO A 158 -4.10 15.98 1.16
C PRO A 158 -2.56 16.05 1.28
N TYR A 159 -2.00 15.45 2.31
CA TYR A 159 -0.56 15.49 2.60
C TYR A 159 0.19 14.24 2.18
N PHE A 160 -0.52 13.14 1.92
CA PHE A 160 0.06 11.86 1.52
C PHE A 160 -0.44 11.44 0.13
N ASN A 161 0.46 10.92 -0.69
CA ASN A 161 0.12 10.43 -2.02
C ASN A 161 -0.50 9.03 -1.99
N GLU A 162 -0.22 8.29 -0.92
CA GLU A 162 -0.70 6.93 -0.69
C GLU A 162 -0.60 6.56 0.79
N PHE A 163 -1.22 5.47 1.17
CA PHE A 163 -1.08 4.91 2.50
C PHE A 163 -0.82 3.40 2.45
N TRP A 164 -0.16 2.89 3.47
CA TRP A 164 0.07 1.47 3.69
C TRP A 164 -1.20 0.84 4.25
N VAL A 165 -1.82 -0.06 3.48
CA VAL A 165 -3.17 -0.56 3.80
C VAL A 165 -3.18 -1.42 5.07
N SER A 166 -2.15 -2.25 5.27
CA SER A 166 -2.01 -3.12 6.43
C SER A 166 -0.61 -3.70 6.53
N ASP A 167 -0.11 -3.88 7.75
CA ASP A 167 1.12 -4.64 8.02
C ASP A 167 0.95 -6.15 7.81
N ASN A 168 -0.29 -6.62 7.71
CA ASN A 168 -0.55 -7.99 7.31
C ASN A 168 -0.30 -8.14 5.80
N THR A 169 0.76 -8.86 5.45
CA THR A 169 1.23 -9.04 4.07
C THR A 169 0.90 -10.42 3.48
N ASP A 170 0.13 -11.25 4.18
CA ASP A 170 -0.38 -12.51 3.63
C ASP A 170 -1.28 -12.23 2.43
N ALA A 171 -0.95 -12.77 1.25
CA ALA A 171 -1.64 -12.44 0.01
C ALA A 171 -3.14 -12.79 0.04
N LEU A 172 -3.51 -13.93 0.63
CA LEU A 172 -4.91 -14.30 0.75
C LEU A 172 -5.67 -13.32 1.67
N GLN A 173 -5.09 -12.98 2.83
CA GLN A 173 -5.71 -12.03 3.75
C GLN A 173 -5.75 -10.62 3.16
N ARG A 174 -4.74 -10.24 2.37
CA ARG A 174 -4.73 -8.97 1.63
C ARG A 174 -5.88 -8.82 0.65
N LEU A 175 -6.36 -9.91 0.05
CA LEU A 175 -7.54 -9.86 -0.81
C LEU A 175 -8.76 -9.32 -0.04
N PHE A 176 -8.99 -9.78 1.20
CA PHE A 176 -10.06 -9.29 2.07
C PHE A 176 -9.82 -7.85 2.55
N ILE A 177 -8.60 -7.55 2.99
CA ILE A 177 -8.21 -6.22 3.49
C ILE A 177 -8.34 -5.17 2.39
N GLN A 178 -7.79 -5.45 1.20
CA GLN A 178 -7.84 -4.54 0.06
C GLN A 178 -9.27 -4.33 -0.45
N TRP A 179 -10.05 -5.40 -0.49
CA TRP A 179 -11.48 -5.32 -0.81
C TRP A 179 -12.22 -4.38 0.14
N GLY A 180 -12.09 -4.61 1.47
CA GLY A 180 -12.74 -3.76 2.48
C GLY A 180 -12.27 -2.31 2.41
N THR A 181 -10.96 -2.07 2.27
CA THR A 181 -10.39 -0.73 2.16
C THR A 181 -10.89 0.01 0.91
N SER A 182 -11.11 -0.70 -0.19
CA SER A 182 -11.58 -0.12 -1.45
C SER A 182 -12.99 0.48 -1.39
N TYR A 183 -13.78 0.21 -0.34
CA TYR A 183 -15.05 0.90 -0.12
C TYR A 183 -14.88 2.37 0.27
N PHE A 184 -13.73 2.71 0.85
CA PHE A 184 -13.47 4.05 1.39
C PHE A 184 -12.41 4.80 0.59
N TYR A 185 -11.46 4.10 -0.04
CA TYR A 185 -10.29 4.71 -0.67
C TYR A 185 -10.07 4.18 -2.09
N PRO A 186 -9.70 5.06 -3.04
CA PRO A 186 -9.42 4.65 -4.41
C PRO A 186 -8.11 3.85 -4.49
N SER A 187 -8.01 2.98 -5.50
CA SER A 187 -6.84 2.12 -5.74
C SER A 187 -5.52 2.89 -5.86
N ILE A 188 -5.56 4.12 -6.40
CA ILE A 188 -4.39 5.00 -6.51
C ILE A 188 -3.79 5.39 -5.15
N ALA A 189 -4.59 5.39 -4.09
CA ALA A 189 -4.13 5.73 -2.74
C ALA A 189 -3.65 4.51 -1.94
N MET A 190 -3.90 3.28 -2.40
CA MET A 190 -3.62 2.05 -1.66
C MET A 190 -2.31 1.41 -2.10
N ALA A 191 -1.27 1.47 -1.27
CA ALA A 191 -0.02 0.75 -1.50
C ALA A 191 -0.21 -0.75 -1.20
N GLN A 192 0.18 -1.59 -2.16
CA GLN A 192 0.01 -3.03 -2.11
C GLN A 192 1.31 -3.72 -2.50
N HIS A 193 1.78 -4.65 -1.66
CA HIS A 193 3.08 -5.24 -1.85
C HIS A 193 3.03 -6.76 -2.02
N VAL A 194 3.89 -7.25 -2.90
CA VAL A 194 4.23 -8.66 -2.99
C VAL A 194 5.18 -8.99 -1.84
N SER A 195 4.77 -9.88 -0.94
CA SER A 195 5.58 -10.32 0.20
C SER A 195 6.25 -11.68 -0.03
N ALA A 196 7.11 -12.07 0.89
CA ALA A 196 7.77 -13.38 0.88
C ALA A 196 6.77 -14.55 1.01
N SER A 197 7.19 -15.72 0.55
CA SER A 197 6.51 -17.00 0.76
C SER A 197 7.56 -18.03 1.19
N PRO A 198 7.36 -18.75 2.32
CA PRO A 198 6.23 -18.63 3.25
C PRO A 198 6.08 -17.23 3.83
N ASN A 199 4.84 -16.78 4.07
CA ASN A 199 4.58 -15.49 4.71
C ASN A 199 5.07 -15.52 6.17
N HIS A 200 5.77 -14.49 6.61
CA HIS A 200 6.39 -14.44 7.93
C HIS A 200 5.38 -14.34 9.10
N GLN A 201 4.16 -13.90 8.85
CA GLN A 201 3.11 -13.76 9.87
C GLN A 201 2.24 -15.01 9.98
N THR A 202 1.86 -15.61 8.84
CA THR A 202 0.89 -16.70 8.78
C THR A 202 1.53 -18.06 8.47
N GLY A 203 2.77 -18.09 8.01
CA GLY A 203 3.40 -19.31 7.49
C GLY A 203 2.84 -19.81 6.17
N ARG A 204 1.87 -19.11 5.58
CA ARG A 204 1.19 -19.53 4.35
C ARG A 204 2.14 -19.52 3.16
N ILE A 205 2.07 -20.58 2.36
CA ILE A 205 2.78 -20.71 1.09
C ILE A 205 1.81 -20.37 -0.03
N VAL A 206 2.14 -19.33 -0.82
CA VAL A 206 1.32 -18.83 -1.90
C VAL A 206 2.17 -18.63 -3.16
N PRO A 207 1.72 -19.09 -4.34
CA PRO A 207 2.44 -18.91 -5.61
C PRO A 207 2.79 -17.44 -5.88
N LEU A 208 3.94 -17.18 -6.49
CA LEU A 208 4.41 -15.84 -6.79
C LEU A 208 3.44 -15.08 -7.70
N LYS A 209 2.88 -15.76 -8.71
CA LYS A 209 1.86 -15.21 -9.60
C LYS A 209 0.65 -14.65 -8.83
N PHE A 210 0.06 -15.45 -7.94
CA PHE A 210 -1.10 -15.03 -7.14
C PHE A 210 -0.79 -13.83 -6.24
N ARG A 211 0.43 -13.80 -5.64
CA ARG A 211 0.89 -12.66 -4.84
C ARG A 211 0.98 -11.38 -5.66
N PHE A 212 1.52 -11.46 -6.89
CA PHE A 212 1.58 -10.33 -7.81
C PHE A 212 0.19 -9.89 -8.26
N ASP A 213 -0.68 -10.81 -8.65
CA ASP A 213 -2.01 -10.50 -9.16
C ASP A 213 -2.85 -9.75 -8.12
N ILE A 214 -2.76 -10.13 -6.83
CA ILE A 214 -3.41 -9.39 -5.74
C ILE A 214 -2.76 -8.01 -5.56
N ALA A 215 -1.44 -7.91 -5.56
CA ALA A 215 -0.76 -6.64 -5.39
C ALA A 215 -0.99 -5.67 -6.57
N MET A 216 -1.29 -6.18 -7.77
CA MET A 216 -1.62 -5.37 -8.94
C MET A 216 -2.99 -4.65 -8.85
N THR A 217 -3.84 -5.01 -7.89
CA THR A 217 -5.15 -4.34 -7.72
C THR A 217 -5.07 -2.95 -7.08
N GLY A 218 -3.89 -2.42 -6.83
CA GLY A 218 -3.62 -1.05 -6.37
C GLY A 218 -2.25 -0.57 -6.81
N ARG A 219 -1.54 0.15 -5.96
CA ARG A 219 -0.16 0.60 -6.23
C ARG A 219 0.81 -0.54 -5.91
N LEU A 220 1.24 -1.23 -6.94
CA LEU A 220 2.17 -2.37 -6.81
C LEU A 220 3.51 -1.94 -6.21
N GLY A 221 3.94 -2.65 -5.18
CA GLY A 221 5.28 -2.63 -4.62
C GLY A 221 5.76 -4.05 -4.31
N MET A 222 6.99 -4.17 -3.85
CA MET A 222 7.58 -5.45 -3.43
C MET A 222 8.24 -5.30 -2.06
N GLU A 223 7.94 -6.23 -1.18
CA GLU A 223 8.53 -6.36 0.17
C GLU A 223 9.21 -7.71 0.30
N ILE A 224 10.05 -8.04 -0.68
CA ILE A 224 10.83 -9.26 -0.75
C ILE A 224 12.30 -8.88 -0.88
N GLN A 225 13.19 -9.62 -0.21
CA GLN A 225 14.62 -9.47 -0.41
C GLN A 225 15.03 -10.20 -1.71
N PRO A 226 15.51 -9.49 -2.75
CA PRO A 226 15.84 -10.10 -4.04
C PRO A 226 16.92 -11.21 -3.94
N LYS A 227 17.77 -11.16 -2.90
CA LYS A 227 18.78 -12.21 -2.64
C LYS A 227 18.17 -13.59 -2.33
N ASN A 228 16.92 -13.61 -1.82
CA ASN A 228 16.22 -14.85 -1.46
C ASN A 228 15.38 -15.40 -2.62
N MET A 229 15.36 -14.73 -3.77
CA MET A 229 14.63 -15.15 -4.96
C MET A 229 15.57 -15.95 -5.88
N ASN A 230 15.06 -17.05 -6.43
CA ASN A 230 15.77 -17.80 -7.48
C ASN A 230 15.71 -17.07 -8.84
N ALA A 231 16.33 -17.62 -9.87
CA ALA A 231 16.41 -16.99 -11.19
C ALA A 231 15.04 -16.86 -11.87
N ASP A 232 14.20 -17.89 -11.78
CA ASP A 232 12.86 -17.91 -12.40
C ASP A 232 11.92 -16.92 -11.73
N GLU A 233 11.97 -16.84 -10.39
CA GLU A 233 11.20 -15.83 -9.64
C GLU A 233 11.61 -14.40 -9.97
N LYS A 234 12.91 -14.14 -10.18
CA LYS A 234 13.38 -12.82 -10.60
C LYS A 234 12.92 -12.47 -12.02
N GLU A 235 12.98 -13.41 -12.94
CA GLU A 235 12.54 -13.21 -14.33
C GLU A 235 11.00 -13.01 -14.39
N PHE A 236 10.24 -13.84 -13.66
CA PHE A 236 8.79 -13.67 -13.52
C PHE A 236 8.44 -12.29 -12.92
N SER A 237 9.11 -11.90 -11.85
CA SER A 237 8.87 -10.60 -11.20
C SER A 237 9.13 -9.43 -12.12
N LYS A 238 10.18 -9.49 -12.94
CA LYS A 238 10.47 -8.46 -13.95
C LYS A 238 9.32 -8.34 -14.96
N LYS A 239 8.87 -9.47 -15.51
CA LYS A 239 7.72 -9.50 -16.45
C LYS A 239 6.43 -9.00 -15.79
N ALA A 240 6.16 -9.41 -14.55
CA ALA A 240 4.99 -8.97 -13.80
C ALA A 240 5.00 -7.46 -13.53
N ILE A 241 6.15 -6.88 -13.19
CA ILE A 241 6.31 -5.43 -13.02
C ILE A 241 6.06 -4.69 -14.34
N ASP A 242 6.58 -5.19 -15.46
CA ASP A 242 6.36 -4.57 -16.77
C ASP A 242 4.89 -4.69 -17.20
N THR A 243 4.24 -5.83 -16.93
CA THR A 243 2.79 -6.01 -17.08
C THR A 243 2.03 -4.96 -16.29
N TYR A 244 2.35 -4.81 -15.00
CA TYR A 244 1.70 -3.80 -14.16
C TYR A 244 1.88 -2.38 -14.67
N LYS A 245 3.10 -2.00 -15.11
CA LYS A 245 3.33 -0.67 -15.72
C LYS A 245 2.40 -0.42 -16.91
N GLY A 246 2.11 -1.46 -17.69
CA GLY A 246 1.18 -1.40 -18.82
C GLY A 246 -0.28 -1.17 -18.41
N ILE A 247 -0.75 -1.83 -17.34
CA ILE A 247 -2.14 -1.72 -16.86
C ILE A 247 -2.34 -0.66 -15.78
N ARG A 248 -1.26 -0.14 -15.18
CA ARG A 248 -1.29 0.83 -14.09
C ARG A 248 -2.23 2.02 -14.32
N PRO A 249 -2.28 2.65 -15.50
CA PRO A 249 -3.23 3.75 -15.73
C PRO A 249 -4.69 3.34 -15.56
N VAL A 250 -5.05 2.12 -15.95
CA VAL A 250 -6.41 1.59 -15.79
C VAL A 250 -6.72 1.32 -14.31
N ILE A 251 -5.75 0.71 -13.59
CA ILE A 251 -5.92 0.37 -12.17
C ILE A 251 -6.02 1.63 -11.30
N GLN A 252 -5.19 2.64 -11.56
CA GLN A 252 -5.12 3.82 -10.71
C GLN A 252 -6.17 4.87 -11.02
N ASN A 253 -6.62 4.99 -12.27
CA ASN A 253 -7.51 6.06 -12.70
C ASN A 253 -8.86 5.57 -13.24
N GLY A 254 -9.04 4.27 -13.40
CA GLY A 254 -10.32 3.69 -13.87
C GLY A 254 -11.32 3.50 -12.74
N ASP A 255 -12.59 3.40 -13.12
CA ASP A 255 -13.67 3.06 -12.21
C ASP A 255 -13.53 1.61 -11.73
N GLN A 256 -13.54 1.41 -10.42
CA GLN A 256 -13.47 0.10 -9.80
C GLN A 256 -14.86 -0.52 -9.61
N TYR A 257 -15.04 -1.73 -10.12
CA TYR A 257 -16.23 -2.55 -9.92
C TYR A 257 -15.89 -3.82 -9.15
N ARG A 258 -16.58 -4.06 -8.04
CA ARG A 258 -16.49 -5.27 -7.21
C ARG A 258 -17.54 -6.24 -7.69
N LEU A 259 -17.15 -7.42 -8.17
CA LEU A 259 -18.06 -8.35 -8.85
C LEU A 259 -18.46 -9.53 -7.96
N ILE A 260 -17.48 -10.26 -7.41
CA ILE A 260 -17.70 -11.35 -6.47
C ILE A 260 -16.90 -11.05 -5.21
N SER A 261 -17.61 -10.87 -4.09
CA SER A 261 -16.98 -10.55 -2.82
C SER A 261 -16.24 -11.76 -2.23
N PRO A 262 -15.03 -11.58 -1.67
CA PRO A 262 -14.34 -12.65 -0.93
C PRO A 262 -15.12 -13.10 0.30
N TYR A 263 -16.05 -12.29 0.80
CA TYR A 263 -16.90 -12.61 1.96
C TYR A 263 -18.13 -13.46 1.62
N GLU A 264 -18.44 -13.68 0.33
CA GLU A 264 -19.59 -14.48 -0.08
C GLU A 264 -19.41 -16.00 0.09
N LYS A 265 -18.26 -16.46 0.59
CA LYS A 265 -17.93 -17.88 0.82
C LYS A 265 -18.11 -18.78 -0.44
N ARG A 266 -17.88 -18.22 -1.61
CA ARG A 266 -17.92 -18.95 -2.88
C ARG A 266 -16.56 -19.52 -3.30
N GLY A 267 -15.53 -19.38 -2.46
CA GLY A 267 -14.16 -19.80 -2.75
C GLY A 267 -13.44 -19.00 -3.84
N VAL A 268 -14.10 -17.95 -4.37
CA VAL A 268 -13.55 -17.06 -5.39
C VAL A 268 -13.91 -15.61 -5.09
N ALA A 269 -13.06 -14.70 -5.56
CA ALA A 269 -13.34 -13.26 -5.58
C ALA A 269 -13.01 -12.68 -6.95
N SER A 270 -13.68 -11.61 -7.35
CA SER A 270 -13.37 -10.92 -8.59
C SER A 270 -13.70 -9.44 -8.55
N MET A 271 -12.90 -8.64 -9.24
CA MET A 271 -13.08 -7.21 -9.40
C MET A 271 -12.57 -6.76 -10.77
N MET A 272 -12.94 -5.58 -11.19
CA MET A 272 -12.44 -5.01 -12.44
C MET A 272 -12.30 -3.49 -12.35
N TYR A 273 -11.52 -2.96 -13.27
CA TYR A 273 -11.29 -1.52 -13.46
C TYR A 273 -11.57 -1.17 -14.91
N VAL A 274 -12.26 -0.08 -15.14
CA VAL A 274 -12.66 0.35 -16.49
C VAL A 274 -12.26 1.81 -16.69
N THR A 275 -11.61 2.13 -17.81
CA THR A 275 -11.31 3.53 -18.14
C THR A 275 -12.59 4.33 -18.40
N GLU A 276 -12.57 5.64 -18.14
CA GLU A 276 -13.73 6.53 -18.33
C GLU A 276 -14.32 6.46 -19.75
N ASN A 277 -13.46 6.41 -20.77
CA ASN A 277 -13.88 6.27 -22.17
C ASN A 277 -14.34 4.84 -22.57
N LYS A 278 -14.24 3.89 -21.63
CA LYS A 278 -14.61 2.47 -21.82
C LYS A 278 -13.88 1.78 -22.97
N GLU A 279 -12.69 2.25 -23.32
CA GLU A 279 -11.86 1.63 -24.36
C GLU A 279 -11.02 0.49 -23.80
N ARG A 280 -10.76 0.51 -22.49
CA ARG A 280 -9.88 -0.45 -21.83
C ARG A 280 -10.40 -0.83 -20.45
N ALA A 281 -10.30 -2.11 -20.12
CA ALA A 281 -10.62 -2.60 -18.77
C ALA A 281 -9.61 -3.68 -18.33
N VAL A 282 -9.48 -3.87 -17.03
CA VAL A 282 -8.70 -4.97 -16.45
C VAL A 282 -9.55 -5.69 -15.42
N PHE A 283 -9.72 -6.99 -15.61
CA PHE A 283 -10.47 -7.89 -14.74
C PHE A 283 -9.53 -8.79 -13.97
N PHE A 284 -9.83 -8.99 -12.69
CA PHE A 284 -9.12 -9.89 -11.79
C PHE A 284 -10.10 -10.94 -11.25
N ALA A 285 -9.65 -12.19 -11.22
CA ALA A 285 -10.33 -13.28 -10.50
C ALA A 285 -9.31 -14.07 -9.68
N PHE A 286 -9.70 -14.47 -8.48
CA PHE A 286 -8.86 -15.14 -7.49
C PHE A 286 -9.57 -16.36 -6.94
N LYS A 287 -8.94 -17.54 -7.02
CA LYS A 287 -9.40 -18.77 -6.37
C LYS A 287 -8.79 -18.83 -4.97
N MET A 288 -9.63 -18.70 -3.95
CA MET A 288 -9.19 -18.66 -2.54
C MET A 288 -9.17 -20.06 -1.92
N GLU A 289 -10.12 -20.89 -2.31
CA GLU A 289 -10.32 -22.25 -1.80
C GLU A 289 -10.69 -23.17 -2.94
N HIS A 290 -10.28 -24.43 -2.87
CA HIS A 290 -10.60 -25.43 -3.88
C HIS A 290 -11.32 -26.62 -3.24
N TYR A 291 -12.52 -26.90 -3.73
CA TYR A 291 -13.32 -28.06 -3.35
C TYR A 291 -13.54 -28.96 -4.57
N VAL A 292 -13.50 -30.26 -4.37
CA VAL A 292 -13.79 -31.25 -5.43
C VAL A 292 -15.22 -31.05 -5.94
N ASN A 293 -15.38 -31.02 -7.26
CA ASN A 293 -16.66 -30.80 -7.95
C ASN A 293 -17.33 -29.44 -7.68
N GLN A 294 -16.56 -28.45 -7.23
CA GLN A 294 -17.06 -27.09 -7.03
C GLN A 294 -17.41 -26.46 -8.38
N GLN A 295 -18.66 -26.07 -8.54
CA GLN A 295 -19.08 -25.22 -9.65
C GLN A 295 -18.76 -23.76 -9.31
N LEU A 296 -17.91 -23.14 -10.13
CA LEU A 296 -17.62 -21.72 -9.98
C LEU A 296 -18.75 -20.86 -10.56
N PRO A 297 -18.99 -19.68 -9.99
CA PRO A 297 -20.05 -18.80 -10.50
C PRO A 297 -19.69 -18.24 -11.87
N HIS A 298 -20.73 -17.98 -12.68
CA HIS A 298 -20.60 -17.10 -13.85
C HIS A 298 -20.36 -15.66 -13.37
N VAL A 299 -19.44 -14.97 -14.05
CA VAL A 299 -19.13 -13.57 -13.80
C VAL A 299 -19.71 -12.71 -14.91
N ARG A 300 -20.52 -11.73 -14.56
CA ARG A 300 -20.96 -10.67 -15.45
C ARG A 300 -20.12 -9.45 -15.22
N LEU A 301 -19.54 -8.89 -16.28
CA LEU A 301 -18.75 -7.66 -16.17
C LEU A 301 -19.67 -6.45 -16.03
N VAL A 302 -19.11 -5.35 -15.56
CA VAL A 302 -19.84 -4.09 -15.31
C VAL A 302 -19.01 -2.91 -15.85
N GLY A 303 -19.68 -1.85 -16.26
CA GLY A 303 -19.05 -0.60 -16.68
C GLY A 303 -18.55 -0.56 -18.13
N LEU A 304 -18.65 -1.64 -18.89
CA LEU A 304 -18.30 -1.64 -20.30
C LEU A 304 -19.35 -0.89 -21.16
N ASP A 305 -19.02 -0.61 -22.41
CA ASP A 305 -19.98 -0.12 -23.38
C ASP A 305 -20.60 -1.30 -24.14
N LYS A 306 -21.95 -1.43 -24.10
CA LYS A 306 -22.69 -2.50 -24.76
C LYS A 306 -22.50 -2.55 -26.28
N ASN A 307 -22.21 -1.40 -26.91
CA ASN A 307 -22.05 -1.26 -28.35
C ASN A 307 -20.62 -1.50 -28.83
N LYS A 308 -19.67 -1.58 -27.92
CA LYS A 308 -18.25 -1.85 -28.24
C LYS A 308 -17.96 -3.34 -28.24
N LYS A 309 -16.91 -3.72 -28.97
CA LYS A 309 -16.34 -5.07 -28.94
C LYS A 309 -14.98 -5.01 -28.25
N TYR A 310 -14.68 -6.02 -27.45
CA TYR A 310 -13.46 -6.10 -26.66
C TYR A 310 -12.70 -7.38 -26.99
N LYS A 311 -11.42 -7.21 -27.33
CA LYS A 311 -10.48 -8.34 -27.37
C LYS A 311 -9.96 -8.58 -25.96
N ILE A 312 -10.08 -9.82 -25.49
CA ILE A 312 -9.58 -10.25 -24.20
C ILE A 312 -8.16 -10.79 -24.36
N ARG A 313 -7.27 -10.37 -23.48
CA ARG A 313 -5.90 -10.88 -23.38
C ARG A 313 -5.61 -11.23 -21.92
N GLU A 314 -5.19 -12.47 -21.66
CA GLU A 314 -4.72 -12.86 -20.35
C GLU A 314 -3.28 -12.38 -20.16
N LEU A 315 -3.02 -11.78 -18.99
CA LEU A 315 -1.75 -11.20 -18.61
C LEU A 315 -1.12 -12.00 -17.46
N ASN A 316 0.17 -11.74 -17.22
CA ASN A 316 0.91 -12.27 -16.06
C ASN A 316 0.87 -13.80 -15.94
N LEU A 317 0.93 -14.51 -17.06
CA LEU A 317 1.03 -15.98 -17.10
C LEU A 317 2.42 -16.42 -16.60
N ALA A 318 2.47 -17.46 -15.76
CA ALA A 318 3.71 -18.15 -15.45
C ALA A 318 4.18 -18.97 -16.69
N ALA A 319 5.43 -19.43 -16.68
CA ALA A 319 6.04 -20.05 -17.85
C ALA A 319 5.28 -21.29 -18.36
N ASP A 320 4.72 -22.08 -17.43
CA ASP A 320 4.01 -23.30 -17.73
C ASP A 320 2.48 -23.15 -17.76
N ASP A 321 1.97 -21.94 -17.54
CA ASP A 321 0.54 -21.67 -17.53
C ASP A 321 -0.02 -21.69 -18.96
N LYS A 322 -1.15 -22.37 -19.14
CA LYS A 322 -1.93 -22.28 -20.36
C LYS A 322 -2.90 -21.12 -20.25
N PRO A 323 -2.97 -20.27 -21.29
CA PRO A 323 -3.95 -19.19 -21.29
C PRO A 323 -5.38 -19.73 -21.17
N CYS A 324 -6.23 -18.95 -20.48
CA CYS A 324 -7.64 -19.28 -20.35
C CYS A 324 -8.35 -19.32 -21.73
N TYR A 325 -9.51 -19.95 -21.75
CA TYR A 325 -10.29 -20.13 -23.01
C TYR A 325 -10.79 -18.81 -23.61
N LEU A 326 -10.77 -17.70 -22.86
CA LEU A 326 -11.15 -16.36 -23.33
C LEU A 326 -10.00 -15.64 -24.05
N ASN A 327 -8.76 -16.08 -23.86
CA ASN A 327 -7.59 -15.39 -24.37
C ASN A 327 -7.60 -15.24 -25.89
N ASN A 328 -7.28 -14.06 -26.38
CA ASN A 328 -7.27 -13.65 -27.79
C ASN A 328 -8.64 -13.69 -28.50
N ARG A 329 -9.75 -13.87 -27.79
CA ARG A 329 -11.10 -13.83 -28.34
C ARG A 329 -11.73 -12.44 -28.23
N VAL A 330 -12.70 -12.18 -29.12
CA VAL A 330 -13.43 -10.90 -29.17
C VAL A 330 -14.87 -11.13 -28.77
N PHE A 331 -15.40 -10.30 -27.89
CA PHE A 331 -16.78 -10.35 -27.40
C PHE A 331 -17.41 -8.95 -27.43
N SER A 332 -18.72 -8.86 -27.58
CA SER A 332 -19.43 -7.61 -27.41
C SER A 332 -19.49 -7.26 -25.90
N GLY A 333 -19.47 -5.96 -25.57
CA GLY A 333 -19.70 -5.50 -24.20
C GLY A 333 -21.06 -5.95 -23.67
N ASP A 334 -22.09 -6.00 -24.54
CA ASP A 334 -23.41 -6.52 -24.20
C ASP A 334 -23.35 -7.97 -23.72
N LEU A 335 -22.67 -8.86 -24.44
CA LEU A 335 -22.52 -10.26 -24.06
C LEU A 335 -21.78 -10.38 -22.70
N LEU A 336 -20.68 -9.66 -22.55
CA LEU A 336 -19.86 -9.71 -21.33
C LEU A 336 -20.62 -9.21 -20.10
N MET A 337 -21.51 -8.23 -20.25
CA MET A 337 -22.29 -7.66 -19.15
C MET A 337 -23.57 -8.46 -18.85
N ASN A 338 -24.25 -9.01 -19.84
CA ASN A 338 -25.55 -9.66 -19.64
C ASN A 338 -25.44 -11.17 -19.46
N ALA A 339 -24.65 -11.88 -20.30
CA ALA A 339 -24.40 -13.31 -20.17
C ALA A 339 -23.18 -13.60 -19.28
N GLY A 340 -22.11 -12.84 -19.46
CA GLY A 340 -20.85 -13.06 -18.75
C GLY A 340 -20.13 -14.32 -19.24
N PHE A 341 -19.30 -14.88 -18.37
CA PHE A 341 -18.50 -16.07 -18.65
C PHE A 341 -18.24 -16.90 -17.39
N ALA A 342 -17.95 -18.19 -17.57
CA ALA A 342 -17.59 -19.10 -16.49
C ALA A 342 -16.12 -18.87 -16.08
N LEU A 343 -15.83 -18.90 -14.78
CA LEU A 343 -14.47 -18.99 -14.28
C LEU A 343 -13.97 -20.43 -14.44
N ASP A 344 -12.74 -20.58 -14.93
CA ASP A 344 -12.04 -21.86 -15.05
C ASP A 344 -10.72 -21.78 -14.26
N LEU A 345 -10.85 -21.64 -12.93
CA LEU A 345 -9.75 -21.62 -11.97
C LEU A 345 -9.74 -22.97 -11.24
N ASN A 346 -8.72 -23.80 -11.50
CA ASN A 346 -8.78 -25.23 -11.21
C ASN A 346 -8.05 -25.68 -9.95
N LYS A 347 -7.31 -24.79 -9.31
CA LYS A 347 -6.56 -25.07 -8.07
C LYS A 347 -6.60 -23.89 -7.10
N GLU A 348 -6.32 -24.14 -5.85
CA GLU A 348 -6.19 -23.12 -4.82
C GLU A 348 -5.05 -22.15 -5.20
N TYR A 349 -5.27 -20.86 -4.97
CA TYR A 349 -4.38 -19.77 -5.38
C TYR A 349 -4.16 -19.67 -6.90
N ASP A 350 -5.12 -20.12 -7.69
CA ASP A 350 -5.19 -19.79 -9.11
C ASP A 350 -5.77 -18.39 -9.33
N SER A 351 -5.31 -17.68 -10.36
CA SER A 351 -5.76 -16.30 -10.61
C SER A 351 -5.69 -15.92 -12.07
N TRP A 352 -6.64 -15.08 -12.48
CA TRP A 352 -6.65 -14.48 -13.80
C TRP A 352 -6.47 -12.97 -13.72
N VAL A 353 -5.66 -12.43 -14.62
CA VAL A 353 -5.59 -11.00 -14.93
C VAL A 353 -5.94 -10.87 -16.41
N LEU A 354 -7.14 -10.40 -16.71
CA LEU A 354 -7.62 -10.25 -18.08
C LEU A 354 -7.69 -8.77 -18.45
N GLU A 355 -6.99 -8.40 -19.50
CA GLU A 355 -7.11 -7.10 -20.12
C GLU A 355 -8.12 -7.16 -21.24
N LEU A 356 -9.04 -6.21 -21.27
CA LEU A 356 -10.03 -6.01 -22.31
C LEU A 356 -9.68 -4.74 -23.06
N ILE A 357 -9.50 -4.82 -24.37
CA ILE A 357 -9.17 -3.69 -25.25
C ILE A 357 -10.23 -3.60 -26.33
N GLU A 358 -10.79 -2.40 -26.51
CA GLU A 358 -11.73 -2.12 -27.60
C GLU A 358 -11.11 -2.47 -28.96
N VAL A 359 -11.90 -3.13 -29.79
CA VAL A 359 -11.56 -3.43 -31.19
C VAL A 359 -12.43 -2.53 -32.07
N LYS A 360 -11.79 -1.68 -32.86
CA LYS A 360 -12.44 -0.80 -33.83
C LYS A 360 -12.89 -1.56 -35.07
#